data_a4c5a3939e501740d35c85bcb009277b
#
_entry.id   a4c5a3939e501740d35c85bcb009277b
#
_cell.length_a   1.000
_cell.length_b   1.000
_cell.length_c   1.000
_cell.angle_alpha   90.00
_cell.angle_beta   90.00
_cell.angle_gamma   90.00
#
_symmetry.space_group_name_H-M   'P 1'
#
loop_
_entity.id
_entity.type
_entity.pdbx_description
1 polymer ?
#
loop_
_entity_poly.entity_id
_entity_poly.type
_entity_poly.pdbx_seq_one_letter_code
_entity_poly.pdbx_strand_id
1 'polypeptide(L)'
;MKKLVATIIILLAIFIGMYINQKEEIKNQRITAEEVEKIEEYIQKIYMWKEVTEEALPKFQTIEEAPEKWIWEVVKKNIEKYEDITSEEINAKTKELFGENLKKQISEKGNTSFEYNEEEQKYNATNIELDTDNDKFFINKIEKTKNGYEVEIIEYLEDYFEEPEDFIATDTEENNQEGFNIPIKNLSGEKIFTVKNSEGQSKIVEELKSNIDKFSKKKITLEKGNDKIYITKVE
;
A
#
# COMPACT_ATOMS: atom_id res chain seq x y z
N MET A 1 39.11 6.15 -50.13
CA MET A 1 37.77 6.73 -50.01
C MET A 1 36.69 5.69 -49.67
N LYS A 2 36.49 4.61 -50.45
CA LYS A 2 35.38 3.61 -50.18
C LYS A 2 35.45 2.99 -48.76
N LYS A 3 36.64 2.64 -48.23
CA LYS A 3 36.80 2.06 -46.90
C LYS A 3 36.42 3.07 -45.77
N LEU A 4 36.79 4.34 -45.96
CA LEU A 4 36.44 5.39 -44.98
C LEU A 4 34.95 5.65 -44.91
N VAL A 5 34.25 5.65 -46.04
CA VAL A 5 32.80 5.82 -46.10
C VAL A 5 32.07 4.64 -45.43
N ALA A 6 32.53 3.40 -45.65
CA ALA A 6 31.97 2.22 -45.03
C ALA A 6 32.12 2.26 -43.48
N THR A 7 33.28 2.70 -42.98
CA THR A 7 33.52 2.85 -41.53
C THR A 7 32.61 3.91 -40.91
N ILE A 8 32.38 5.05 -41.58
CA ILE A 8 31.46 6.10 -41.11
C ILE A 8 30.02 5.59 -41.05
N ILE A 9 29.56 4.83 -42.03
CA ILE A 9 28.21 4.27 -42.07
C ILE A 9 28.01 3.27 -40.91
N ILE A 10 29.00 2.42 -40.61
CA ILE A 10 28.94 1.47 -39.51
C ILE A 10 28.88 2.21 -38.17
N LEU A 11 29.70 3.24 -37.95
CA LEU A 11 29.68 4.05 -36.74
C LEU A 11 28.34 4.76 -36.57
N LEU A 12 27.77 5.34 -37.62
CA LEU A 12 26.45 5.96 -37.61
C LEU A 12 25.34 4.94 -37.23
N ALA A 13 25.39 3.73 -37.78
CA ALA A 13 24.42 2.69 -37.45
C ALA A 13 24.52 2.26 -35.98
N ILE A 14 25.74 2.16 -35.42
CA ILE A 14 25.95 1.88 -33.99
C ILE A 14 25.40 3.03 -33.11
N PHE A 15 25.68 4.29 -33.47
CA PHE A 15 25.16 5.46 -32.73
C PHE A 15 23.63 5.53 -32.80
N ILE A 16 23.01 5.29 -33.93
CA ILE A 16 21.57 5.23 -34.09
C ILE A 16 20.97 4.10 -33.21
N GLY A 17 21.59 2.91 -33.23
CA GLY A 17 21.18 1.77 -32.40
C GLY A 17 21.27 2.08 -30.91
N MET A 18 22.37 2.72 -30.44
CA MET A 18 22.51 3.14 -29.05
C MET A 18 21.47 4.21 -28.66
N TYR A 19 21.19 5.17 -29.54
CA TYR A 19 20.20 6.22 -29.30
C TYR A 19 18.77 5.67 -29.21
N ILE A 20 18.42 4.72 -30.07
CA ILE A 20 17.11 4.05 -30.05
C ILE A 20 16.97 3.23 -28.74
N ASN A 21 18.00 2.46 -28.38
CA ASN A 21 18.02 1.67 -27.15
C ASN A 21 17.87 2.55 -25.90
N GLN A 22 18.60 3.68 -25.87
CA GLN A 22 18.50 4.65 -24.78
C GLN A 22 17.10 5.30 -24.68
N LYS A 23 16.45 5.58 -25.81
CA LYS A 23 15.07 6.07 -25.85
C LYS A 23 14.05 5.04 -25.36
N GLU A 24 14.24 3.79 -25.73
CA GLU A 24 13.39 2.67 -25.24
C GLU A 24 13.59 2.42 -23.76
N GLU A 25 14.83 2.45 -23.24
CA GLU A 25 15.10 2.34 -21.80
C GLU A 25 14.44 3.49 -21.02
N ILE A 26 14.55 4.75 -21.48
CA ILE A 26 13.91 5.91 -20.85
C ILE A 26 12.37 5.79 -20.89
N LYS A 27 11.81 5.29 -22.00
CA LYS A 27 10.37 5.07 -22.13
C LYS A 27 9.87 3.96 -21.19
N ASN A 28 10.66 2.89 -21.05
CA ASN A 28 10.35 1.77 -20.16
C ASN A 28 10.53 2.10 -18.67
N GLN A 29 11.30 3.14 -18.34
CA GLN A 29 11.47 3.62 -16.97
C GLN A 29 10.33 4.53 -16.50
N ARG A 30 9.54 5.11 -17.41
CA ARG A 30 8.41 5.96 -17.03
C ARG A 30 7.26 5.10 -16.50
N ILE A 31 6.80 5.46 -15.31
CA ILE A 31 5.61 4.87 -14.69
C ILE A 31 4.37 5.54 -15.28
N THR A 32 3.41 4.77 -15.71
CA THR A 32 2.13 5.27 -16.24
C THR A 32 1.16 5.54 -15.08
N ALA A 33 0.14 6.36 -15.32
CA ALA A 33 -0.92 6.61 -14.34
C ALA A 33 -1.65 5.30 -13.96
N GLU A 34 -1.89 4.42 -14.93
CA GLU A 34 -2.50 3.11 -14.70
C GLU A 34 -1.63 2.21 -13.79
N GLU A 35 -0.29 2.26 -13.95
CA GLU A 35 0.61 1.51 -13.06
C GLU A 35 0.59 2.09 -11.63
N VAL A 36 0.52 3.41 -11.49
CA VAL A 36 0.40 4.07 -10.17
C VAL A 36 -0.89 3.63 -9.48
N GLU A 37 -2.02 3.72 -10.17
CA GLU A 37 -3.33 3.31 -9.66
C GLU A 37 -3.34 1.84 -9.21
N LYS A 38 -2.83 0.92 -10.03
CA LYS A 38 -2.72 -0.51 -9.68
C LYS A 38 -1.84 -0.76 -8.44
N ILE A 39 -0.75 -0.01 -8.31
CA ILE A 39 0.14 -0.11 -7.14
C ILE A 39 -0.58 0.41 -5.90
N GLU A 40 -1.23 1.55 -5.99
CA GLU A 40 -1.99 2.15 -4.89
C GLU A 40 -3.13 1.24 -4.42
N GLU A 41 -3.95 0.73 -5.34
CA GLU A 41 -5.01 -0.23 -5.05
C GLU A 41 -4.48 -1.50 -4.39
N TYR A 42 -3.33 -2.02 -4.85
CA TYR A 42 -2.73 -3.19 -4.24
C TYR A 42 -2.23 -2.91 -2.83
N ILE A 43 -1.52 -1.80 -2.60
CA ILE A 43 -1.04 -1.43 -1.26
C ILE A 43 -2.24 -1.22 -0.34
N GLN A 44 -3.32 -0.58 -0.80
CA GLN A 44 -4.55 -0.39 -0.01
C GLN A 44 -5.18 -1.72 0.44
N LYS A 45 -5.11 -2.77 -0.40
CA LYS A 45 -5.60 -4.11 -0.02
C LYS A 45 -4.80 -4.75 1.10
N ILE A 46 -3.48 -4.53 1.13
CA ILE A 46 -2.56 -5.18 2.09
C ILE A 46 -2.20 -4.30 3.29
N TYR A 47 -2.52 -3.02 3.25
CA TYR A 47 -2.29 -2.09 4.36
C TYR A 47 -3.37 -2.31 5.42
N MET A 48 -2.95 -2.69 6.63
CA MET A 48 -3.84 -3.00 7.75
C MET A 48 -3.86 -1.85 8.77
N TRP A 49 -4.65 -1.99 9.80
CA TRP A 49 -4.71 -1.07 10.92
C TRP A 49 -3.74 -1.51 12.01
N LYS A 50 -3.03 -0.56 12.58
CA LYS A 50 -2.03 -0.81 13.61
C LYS A 50 -2.63 -1.48 14.86
N GLU A 51 -3.85 -1.10 15.23
CA GLU A 51 -4.56 -1.69 16.36
C GLU A 51 -4.83 -3.19 16.17
N VAL A 52 -4.99 -3.62 14.92
CA VAL A 52 -5.30 -5.02 14.60
C VAL A 52 -4.03 -5.87 14.49
N THR A 53 -2.97 -5.34 13.89
CA THR A 53 -1.79 -6.13 13.51
C THR A 53 -0.47 -5.67 14.14
N GLU A 54 -0.50 -4.70 15.06
CA GLU A 54 0.66 -4.03 15.68
C GLU A 54 1.41 -3.09 14.73
N GLU A 55 1.53 -3.44 13.46
CA GLU A 55 2.03 -2.58 12.37
C GLU A 55 1.11 -2.69 11.17
N ALA A 56 0.71 -1.56 10.60
CA ALA A 56 -0.15 -1.53 9.41
C ALA A 56 0.48 -2.26 8.21
N LEU A 57 1.79 -2.14 8.06
CA LEU A 57 2.60 -2.87 7.09
C LEU A 57 3.91 -3.31 7.76
N PRO A 58 4.02 -4.55 8.28
CA PRO A 58 5.19 -5.02 9.00
C PRO A 58 6.42 -5.15 8.09
N LYS A 59 7.62 -5.06 8.69
CA LYS A 59 8.89 -5.27 8.00
C LYS A 59 9.21 -6.76 7.84
N PHE A 60 9.66 -7.15 6.64
CA PHE A 60 10.15 -8.49 6.34
C PHE A 60 11.06 -8.49 5.11
N GLN A 61 11.98 -9.46 5.02
CA GLN A 61 12.89 -9.60 3.89
C GLN A 61 12.31 -10.50 2.79
N THR A 62 11.47 -11.46 3.17
CA THR A 62 10.71 -12.31 2.25
C THR A 62 9.29 -12.45 2.76
N ILE A 63 8.32 -12.66 1.88
CA ILE A 63 6.91 -12.79 2.26
C ILE A 63 6.67 -13.95 3.27
N GLU A 64 7.50 -14.99 3.24
CA GLU A 64 7.43 -16.09 4.20
C GLU A 64 7.76 -15.66 5.63
N GLU A 65 8.53 -14.59 5.80
CA GLU A 65 8.89 -14.01 7.11
C GLU A 65 7.83 -13.04 7.64
N ALA A 66 6.87 -12.64 6.81
CA ALA A 66 5.82 -11.73 7.23
C ALA A 66 5.03 -12.32 8.41
N PRO A 67 4.63 -11.49 9.41
CA PRO A 67 3.86 -11.94 10.55
C PRO A 67 2.58 -12.66 10.13
N GLU A 68 2.35 -13.84 10.69
CA GLU A 68 1.20 -14.67 10.31
C GLU A 68 -0.12 -13.95 10.59
N LYS A 69 -0.24 -13.27 11.72
CA LYS A 69 -1.42 -12.47 12.06
C LYS A 69 -1.71 -11.42 10.98
N TRP A 70 -0.69 -10.69 10.50
CA TRP A 70 -0.87 -9.70 9.44
C TRP A 70 -1.38 -10.35 8.13
N ILE A 71 -0.79 -11.49 7.73
CA ILE A 71 -1.22 -12.20 6.52
C ILE A 71 -2.71 -12.56 6.59
N TRP A 72 -3.14 -13.15 7.72
CA TRP A 72 -4.53 -13.61 7.85
C TRP A 72 -5.53 -12.47 8.01
N GLU A 73 -5.16 -11.38 8.67
CA GLU A 73 -5.99 -10.18 8.74
C GLU A 73 -6.15 -9.52 7.36
N VAL A 74 -5.06 -9.45 6.55
CA VAL A 74 -5.14 -9.00 5.16
C VAL A 74 -6.07 -9.90 4.33
N VAL A 75 -5.96 -11.21 4.47
CA VAL A 75 -6.85 -12.16 3.78
C VAL A 75 -8.30 -11.96 4.22
N LYS A 76 -8.55 -11.86 5.52
CA LYS A 76 -9.88 -11.60 6.09
C LYS A 76 -10.52 -10.31 5.56
N LYS A 77 -9.75 -9.22 5.54
CA LYS A 77 -10.19 -7.92 4.99
C LYS A 77 -10.64 -8.00 3.53
N ASN A 78 -10.04 -8.90 2.75
CA ASN A 78 -10.27 -9.00 1.32
C ASN A 78 -11.19 -10.16 0.92
N ILE A 79 -11.73 -10.93 1.86
CA ILE A 79 -12.68 -11.99 1.59
C ILE A 79 -14.09 -11.42 1.62
N GLU A 80 -14.97 -11.82 0.68
CA GLU A 80 -16.29 -11.20 0.50
C GLU A 80 -17.36 -11.69 1.48
N LYS A 81 -17.10 -12.79 2.17
CA LYS A 81 -18.03 -13.42 3.13
C LYS A 81 -17.34 -13.65 4.47
N TYR A 82 -18.12 -13.72 5.53
CA TYR A 82 -17.64 -13.82 6.91
C TYR A 82 -17.94 -15.15 7.58
N GLU A 83 -18.83 -15.93 7.01
CA GLU A 83 -19.27 -17.23 7.52
C GLU A 83 -19.16 -18.29 6.43
N ASP A 84 -19.09 -19.55 6.82
CA ASP A 84 -19.05 -20.72 5.93
C ASP A 84 -17.90 -20.68 4.90
N ILE A 85 -16.74 -20.19 5.28
CA ILE A 85 -15.58 -20.04 4.40
C ILE A 85 -14.81 -21.38 4.35
N THR A 86 -14.52 -21.88 3.17
CA THR A 86 -13.70 -23.09 3.02
C THR A 86 -12.20 -22.76 3.07
N SER A 87 -11.37 -23.76 3.43
CA SER A 87 -9.92 -23.62 3.36
C SER A 87 -9.42 -23.30 1.94
N GLU A 88 -10.09 -23.85 0.92
CA GLU A 88 -9.78 -23.57 -0.48
C GLU A 88 -10.00 -22.10 -0.84
N GLU A 89 -11.10 -21.50 -0.35
CA GLU A 89 -11.39 -20.07 -0.58
C GLU A 89 -10.36 -19.18 0.09
N ILE A 90 -10.00 -19.49 1.34
CA ILE A 90 -8.95 -18.75 2.07
C ILE A 90 -7.60 -18.88 1.35
N ASN A 91 -7.19 -20.10 0.97
CA ASN A 91 -5.94 -20.33 0.28
C ASN A 91 -5.92 -19.69 -1.13
N ALA A 92 -7.06 -19.70 -1.84
CA ALA A 92 -7.16 -19.02 -3.13
C ALA A 92 -7.00 -17.50 -2.99
N LYS A 93 -7.64 -16.89 -1.97
CA LYS A 93 -7.48 -15.46 -1.66
C LYS A 93 -6.05 -15.14 -1.23
N THR A 94 -5.42 -15.98 -0.44
CA THR A 94 -4.01 -15.84 -0.04
C THR A 94 -3.09 -15.81 -1.27
N LYS A 95 -3.27 -16.71 -2.22
CA LYS A 95 -2.51 -16.71 -3.48
C LYS A 95 -2.84 -15.51 -4.37
N GLU A 96 -4.08 -15.07 -4.36
CA GLU A 96 -4.47 -13.86 -5.10
C GLU A 96 -3.73 -12.63 -4.59
N LEU A 97 -3.56 -12.49 -3.27
CA LEU A 97 -2.96 -11.33 -2.62
C LEU A 97 -1.42 -11.39 -2.60
N PHE A 98 -0.85 -12.57 -2.32
CA PHE A 98 0.58 -12.71 -2.05
C PHE A 98 1.35 -13.55 -3.10
N GLY A 99 0.66 -14.10 -4.09
CA GLY A 99 1.27 -14.92 -5.14
C GLY A 99 1.62 -16.33 -4.69
N GLU A 100 2.26 -17.08 -5.58
CA GLU A 100 2.65 -18.48 -5.35
C GLU A 100 3.88 -18.62 -4.43
N ASN A 101 4.59 -17.53 -4.13
CA ASN A 101 5.78 -17.56 -3.28
C ASN A 101 5.42 -17.74 -1.80
N LEU A 102 4.23 -17.34 -1.37
CA LEU A 102 3.76 -17.59 -0.01
C LEU A 102 3.25 -19.02 0.10
N LYS A 103 3.93 -19.85 0.90
CA LYS A 103 3.59 -21.27 1.12
C LYS A 103 2.71 -21.50 2.35
N LYS A 104 2.49 -20.46 3.16
CA LYS A 104 1.62 -20.57 4.34
C LYS A 104 0.19 -20.90 3.90
N GLN A 105 -0.39 -21.87 4.57
CA GLN A 105 -1.79 -22.26 4.40
C GLN A 105 -2.50 -22.13 5.74
N ILE A 106 -3.82 -21.83 5.70
CA ILE A 106 -4.60 -21.80 6.92
C ILE A 106 -4.57 -23.19 7.57
N SER A 107 -4.30 -23.24 8.87
CA SER A 107 -4.34 -24.48 9.63
C SER A 107 -5.74 -24.71 10.20
N GLU A 108 -6.15 -25.99 10.31
CA GLU A 108 -7.44 -26.38 10.92
C GLU A 108 -7.54 -26.00 12.40
N LYS A 109 -6.43 -25.71 13.07
CA LYS A 109 -6.42 -25.28 14.48
C LYS A 109 -6.68 -23.79 14.67
N GLY A 110 -7.13 -23.12 13.63
CA GLY A 110 -7.53 -21.72 13.69
C GLY A 110 -6.35 -20.77 13.98
N ASN A 111 -6.48 -19.61 13.49
CA ASN A 111 -5.69 -18.46 13.86
C ASN A 111 -6.64 -17.41 14.47
N THR A 112 -6.11 -16.31 14.94
CA THR A 112 -6.94 -15.28 15.57
C THR A 112 -7.88 -14.56 14.59
N SER A 113 -7.69 -14.72 13.28
CA SER A 113 -8.49 -14.08 12.23
C SER A 113 -9.66 -14.93 11.74
N PHE A 114 -9.55 -16.26 11.90
CA PHE A 114 -10.57 -17.21 11.46
C PHE A 114 -10.79 -18.30 12.53
N GLU A 115 -12.02 -18.53 12.91
CA GLU A 115 -12.42 -19.61 13.82
C GLU A 115 -12.88 -20.82 12.99
N TYR A 116 -12.28 -21.98 13.24
CA TYR A 116 -12.64 -23.22 12.55
C TYR A 116 -13.81 -23.94 13.23
N ASN A 117 -14.86 -24.19 12.47
CA ASN A 117 -16.00 -25.02 12.90
C ASN A 117 -15.77 -26.48 12.48
N GLU A 118 -15.47 -27.35 13.47
CA GLU A 118 -15.17 -28.77 13.22
C GLU A 118 -16.37 -29.56 12.66
N GLU A 119 -17.60 -29.18 13.02
CA GLU A 119 -18.81 -29.92 12.58
C GLU A 119 -19.07 -29.65 11.09
N GLU A 120 -18.86 -28.43 10.63
CA GLU A 120 -19.12 -28.01 9.25
C GLU A 120 -17.86 -28.08 8.37
N GLN A 121 -16.68 -28.26 8.97
CA GLN A 121 -15.37 -28.21 8.31
C GLN A 121 -15.15 -26.90 7.55
N LYS A 122 -15.56 -25.79 8.16
CA LYS A 122 -15.51 -24.45 7.60
C LYS A 122 -14.94 -23.46 8.60
N TYR A 123 -14.65 -22.27 8.11
CA TYR A 123 -14.14 -21.15 8.90
C TYR A 123 -15.17 -20.03 8.96
N ASN A 124 -15.20 -19.35 10.09
CA ASN A 124 -15.89 -18.08 10.26
C ASN A 124 -14.85 -16.99 10.54
N ALA A 125 -14.95 -15.85 9.89
CA ALA A 125 -14.08 -14.71 10.19
C ALA A 125 -14.39 -14.23 11.61
N THR A 126 -13.35 -14.10 12.44
CA THR A 126 -13.51 -13.51 13.76
C THR A 126 -13.81 -12.03 13.65
N ASN A 127 -14.27 -11.41 14.75
CA ASN A 127 -14.75 -10.03 14.79
C ASN A 127 -14.06 -9.09 13.78
N ILE A 128 -14.90 -8.50 12.93
CA ILE A 128 -14.48 -7.42 12.06
C ILE A 128 -14.68 -6.16 12.90
N GLU A 129 -13.58 -5.63 13.43
CA GLU A 129 -13.61 -4.30 14.00
C GLU A 129 -13.95 -3.33 12.87
N LEU A 130 -15.08 -2.66 13.02
CA LEU A 130 -15.51 -1.62 12.09
C LEU A 130 -14.52 -0.46 12.18
N ASP A 131 -14.10 -0.08 11.04
CA ASP A 131 -13.26 1.01 10.59
C ASP A 131 -13.29 2.28 11.47
N THR A 132 -12.36 2.37 12.41
CA THR A 132 -11.94 3.65 13.01
C THR A 132 -10.59 4.09 12.42
N ASP A 133 -10.40 3.80 11.15
CA ASP A 133 -9.11 3.79 10.47
C ASP A 133 -8.49 5.18 10.36
N ASN A 134 -7.66 5.51 11.34
CA ASN A 134 -6.84 6.71 11.33
C ASN A 134 -5.47 6.47 10.67
N ASP A 135 -5.09 5.20 10.45
CA ASP A 135 -3.83 4.83 9.80
C ASP A 135 -3.92 5.04 8.29
N LYS A 136 -3.09 5.90 7.77
CA LYS A 136 -3.04 6.26 6.35
C LYS A 136 -1.63 6.11 5.80
N PHE A 137 -1.55 5.97 4.49
CA PHE A 137 -0.28 6.07 3.79
C PHE A 137 -0.39 7.00 2.57
N PHE A 138 0.75 7.53 2.18
CA PHE A 138 0.92 8.30 0.96
C PHE A 138 2.09 7.72 0.16
N ILE A 139 1.90 7.46 -1.12
CA ILE A 139 2.98 7.02 -2.01
C ILE A 139 3.85 8.22 -2.36
N ASN A 140 5.07 8.25 -1.81
CA ASN A 140 6.02 9.32 -2.05
C ASN A 140 6.81 9.11 -3.34
N LYS A 141 7.18 7.86 -3.65
CA LYS A 141 8.02 7.53 -4.80
C LYS A 141 7.72 6.13 -5.31
N ILE A 142 7.76 5.98 -6.64
CA ILE A 142 7.73 4.67 -7.29
C ILE A 142 8.89 4.63 -8.29
N GLU A 143 9.67 3.55 -8.26
CA GLU A 143 10.74 3.26 -9.21
C GLU A 143 10.49 1.90 -9.87
N LYS A 144 10.61 1.83 -11.21
CA LYS A 144 10.59 0.54 -11.92
C LYS A 144 11.89 -0.20 -11.66
N THR A 145 11.78 -1.48 -11.39
CA THR A 145 12.89 -2.43 -11.34
C THR A 145 12.80 -3.39 -12.53
N LYS A 146 13.78 -4.27 -12.66
CA LYS A 146 13.75 -5.30 -13.72
C LYS A 146 12.53 -6.21 -13.62
N ASN A 147 12.09 -6.52 -12.40
CA ASN A 147 11.04 -7.52 -12.13
C ASN A 147 9.75 -6.92 -11.56
N GLY A 148 9.67 -5.59 -11.36
CA GLY A 148 8.51 -4.98 -10.73
C GLY A 148 8.73 -3.53 -10.35
N TYR A 149 8.56 -3.22 -9.05
CA TYR A 149 8.64 -1.85 -8.55
C TYR A 149 9.26 -1.79 -7.16
N GLU A 150 9.94 -0.70 -6.88
CA GLU A 150 10.25 -0.23 -5.53
C GLU A 150 9.36 0.97 -5.23
N VAL A 151 8.61 0.90 -4.12
CA VAL A 151 7.66 1.93 -3.71
C VAL A 151 8.05 2.45 -2.34
N GLU A 152 8.21 3.75 -2.20
CA GLU A 152 8.37 4.41 -0.91
C GLU A 152 7.03 5.00 -0.48
N ILE A 153 6.56 4.60 0.69
CA ILE A 153 5.37 5.18 1.33
C ILE A 153 5.74 5.98 2.56
N ILE A 154 4.91 6.96 2.86
CA ILE A 154 4.90 7.73 4.11
C ILE A 154 3.69 7.30 4.89
N GLU A 155 3.87 6.88 6.15
CA GLU A 155 2.78 6.50 7.04
C GLU A 155 2.44 7.67 7.98
N TYR A 156 1.14 7.93 8.17
CA TYR A 156 0.62 8.99 9.01
C TYR A 156 -0.74 8.63 9.61
N LEU A 157 -1.17 9.39 10.60
CA LEU A 157 -2.48 9.25 11.24
C LEU A 157 -3.32 10.49 10.95
N GLU A 158 -4.59 10.29 10.57
CA GLU A 158 -5.62 11.33 10.53
C GLU A 158 -6.48 11.20 11.79
N ASP A 159 -6.42 12.19 12.69
CA ASP A 159 -7.17 12.12 13.95
C ASP A 159 -8.48 12.91 13.85
N TYR A 160 -9.56 12.18 13.61
CA TYR A 160 -10.91 12.75 13.53
C TYR A 160 -11.59 12.93 14.89
N PHE A 161 -10.99 12.44 15.99
CA PHE A 161 -11.60 12.39 17.31
C PHE A 161 -11.02 13.41 18.30
N GLU A 162 -9.98 14.16 17.95
CA GLU A 162 -9.60 15.30 18.74
C GLU A 162 -10.74 16.35 18.65
N GLU A 163 -11.51 16.51 19.76
CA GLU A 163 -12.41 17.63 19.88
C GLU A 163 -11.59 18.91 19.64
N PRO A 164 -12.01 19.79 18.72
CA PRO A 164 -11.33 21.07 18.57
C PRO A 164 -11.30 21.76 19.94
N GLU A 165 -10.12 22.19 20.38
CA GLU A 165 -9.92 22.90 21.67
C GLU A 165 -10.86 24.12 21.81
N ASP A 166 -11.50 24.56 20.71
CA ASP A 166 -12.41 25.67 20.59
C ASP A 166 -13.87 25.29 20.27
N PHE A 167 -14.29 24.02 20.53
CA PHE A 167 -15.70 23.66 20.38
C PHE A 167 -16.52 24.28 21.54
N ILE A 168 -16.65 25.59 21.52
CA ILE A 168 -17.70 26.28 22.24
C ILE A 168 -19.00 25.95 21.51
N ALA A 169 -19.80 25.07 22.08
CA ALA A 169 -21.18 24.82 21.64
C ALA A 169 -21.97 26.12 21.74
N THR A 170 -21.84 26.98 20.76
CA THR A 170 -22.78 28.08 20.54
C THR A 170 -23.95 27.52 19.76
N ASP A 171 -25.08 27.39 20.44
CA ASP A 171 -26.41 27.03 19.92
C ASP A 171 -26.91 28.06 18.85
N THR A 172 -26.15 28.24 17.79
CA THR A 172 -26.59 29.06 16.67
C THR A 172 -26.43 28.27 15.37
N GLU A 173 -27.55 27.83 14.84
CA GLU A 173 -27.73 27.05 13.59
C GLU A 173 -27.22 27.75 12.30
N GLU A 174 -26.38 28.77 12.37
CA GLU A 174 -26.05 29.60 11.21
C GLU A 174 -24.61 29.53 10.67
N ASN A 175 -23.71 28.62 11.09
CA ASN A 175 -22.35 28.59 10.51
C ASN A 175 -21.74 27.19 10.31
N ASN A 176 -22.46 26.29 9.65
CA ASN A 176 -21.96 24.96 9.29
C ASN A 176 -21.13 24.91 7.98
N GLN A 177 -20.41 25.96 7.60
CA GLN A 177 -19.57 25.97 6.39
C GLN A 177 -18.06 26.05 6.64
N GLU A 178 -17.60 26.23 7.87
CA GLU A 178 -16.17 26.07 8.18
C GLU A 178 -15.91 24.64 8.59
N GLY A 179 -15.34 23.84 7.68
CA GLY A 179 -14.98 22.44 7.92
C GLY A 179 -14.14 22.28 9.19
N PHE A 180 -14.32 21.14 9.88
CA PHE A 180 -13.53 20.79 11.06
C PHE A 180 -12.05 20.62 10.72
N ASN A 181 -11.20 20.80 11.72
CA ASN A 181 -9.77 20.60 11.60
C ASN A 181 -9.43 19.11 11.77
N ILE A 182 -8.56 18.59 10.91
CA ILE A 182 -8.01 17.23 10.98
C ILE A 182 -6.55 17.34 11.40
N PRO A 183 -6.19 16.98 12.64
CA PRO A 183 -4.81 16.85 13.05
C PRO A 183 -4.13 15.70 12.30
N ILE A 184 -2.97 15.97 11.70
CA ILE A 184 -2.14 14.95 11.06
C ILE A 184 -0.96 14.67 11.99
N LYS A 185 -0.89 13.41 12.42
CA LYS A 185 0.10 12.91 13.37
C LYS A 185 1.06 11.93 12.72
N ASN A 186 2.26 11.82 13.25
CA ASN A 186 3.15 10.70 12.92
C ASN A 186 2.73 9.44 13.70
N LEU A 187 3.34 8.29 13.42
CA LEU A 187 3.00 7.02 14.06
C LEU A 187 3.29 6.96 15.57
N SER A 188 4.04 7.93 16.13
CA SER A 188 4.22 8.09 17.57
C SER A 188 3.12 8.91 18.23
N GLY A 189 2.16 9.42 17.46
CA GLY A 189 1.06 10.25 17.94
C GLY A 189 1.39 11.74 18.06
N GLU A 190 2.58 12.18 17.63
CA GLU A 190 2.96 13.59 17.62
C GLU A 190 2.22 14.32 16.49
N LYS A 191 1.50 15.39 16.81
CA LYS A 191 0.84 16.26 15.85
C LYS A 191 1.87 17.09 15.08
N ILE A 192 1.90 16.90 13.75
CA ILE A 192 2.85 17.56 12.86
C ILE A 192 2.24 18.81 12.24
N PHE A 193 1.01 18.72 11.76
CA PHE A 193 0.24 19.83 11.20
C PHE A 193 -1.26 19.56 11.30
N THR A 194 -2.06 20.54 10.92
CA THR A 194 -3.52 20.43 10.87
C THR A 194 -4.01 20.91 9.50
N VAL A 195 -5.00 20.22 8.95
CA VAL A 195 -5.64 20.58 7.67
C VAL A 195 -7.14 20.74 7.92
N LYS A 196 -7.77 21.73 7.31
CA LYS A 196 -9.24 21.83 7.30
C LYS A 196 -9.83 20.75 6.41
N ASN A 197 -10.86 20.05 6.85
CA ASN A 197 -11.56 19.05 6.05
C ASN A 197 -12.00 19.60 4.68
N SER A 198 -12.37 20.87 4.62
CA SER A 198 -12.76 21.58 3.37
C SER A 198 -11.60 21.74 2.37
N GLU A 199 -10.33 21.63 2.79
CA GLU A 199 -9.16 21.76 1.91
C GLU A 199 -8.84 20.45 1.17
N GLY A 200 -9.36 19.32 1.66
CA GLY A 200 -9.29 18.02 1.02
C GLY A 200 -7.89 17.37 1.00
N GLN A 201 -7.85 16.16 0.45
CA GLN A 201 -6.65 15.30 0.42
C GLN A 201 -5.44 15.94 -0.27
N SER A 202 -5.64 16.82 -1.26
CA SER A 202 -4.53 17.49 -1.95
C SER A 202 -3.70 18.37 -1.02
N LYS A 203 -4.33 19.02 -0.02
CA LYS A 203 -3.64 19.82 0.97
C LYS A 203 -2.85 18.95 1.94
N ILE A 204 -3.42 17.83 2.37
CA ILE A 204 -2.70 16.85 3.20
C ILE A 204 -1.40 16.41 2.50
N VAL A 205 -1.50 16.02 1.22
CA VAL A 205 -0.34 15.58 0.42
C VAL A 205 0.73 16.67 0.28
N GLU A 206 0.34 17.93 0.08
CA GLU A 206 1.27 19.06 0.01
C GLU A 206 2.04 19.23 1.34
N GLU A 207 1.33 19.20 2.46
CA GLU A 207 1.91 19.37 3.78
C GLU A 207 2.76 18.15 4.20
N LEU A 208 2.35 16.92 3.84
CA LEU A 208 3.15 15.71 4.05
C LEU A 208 4.50 15.83 3.33
N LYS A 209 4.52 16.27 2.07
CA LYS A 209 5.75 16.48 1.30
C LYS A 209 6.64 17.55 1.93
N SER A 210 6.05 18.61 2.47
CA SER A 210 6.80 19.70 3.12
C SER A 210 7.40 19.30 4.47
N ASN A 211 6.83 18.29 5.13
CA ASN A 211 7.21 17.78 6.45
C ASN A 211 7.72 16.32 6.43
N ILE A 212 8.14 15.83 5.29
CA ILE A 212 8.42 14.40 5.03
C ILE A 212 9.40 13.76 6.03
N ASP A 213 10.34 14.53 6.57
CA ASP A 213 11.33 14.03 7.52
C ASP A 213 10.78 13.78 8.93
N LYS A 214 9.55 14.21 9.20
CA LYS A 214 8.86 14.00 10.48
C LYS A 214 8.02 12.73 10.52
N PHE A 215 7.90 12.03 9.40
CA PHE A 215 7.07 10.84 9.25
C PHE A 215 7.89 9.57 9.05
N SER A 216 7.28 8.43 9.37
CA SER A 216 7.86 7.13 9.09
C SER A 216 7.82 6.84 7.58
N LYS A 217 8.91 6.26 7.09
CA LYS A 217 9.04 5.83 5.69
C LYS A 217 9.19 4.32 5.65
N LYS A 218 8.51 3.69 4.69
CA LYS A 218 8.72 2.28 4.37
C LYS A 218 9.01 2.12 2.89
N LYS A 219 9.92 1.21 2.58
CA LYS A 219 10.25 0.83 1.22
C LYS A 219 9.70 -0.55 0.94
N ILE A 220 8.84 -0.65 -0.06
CA ILE A 220 8.12 -1.85 -0.46
C ILE A 220 8.71 -2.34 -1.78
N THR A 221 9.08 -3.61 -1.86
CA THR A 221 9.41 -4.26 -3.13
C THR A 221 8.21 -5.04 -3.62
N LEU A 222 7.78 -4.73 -4.84
CA LEU A 222 6.70 -5.40 -5.55
C LEU A 222 7.26 -6.12 -6.77
N GLU A 223 6.90 -7.39 -6.94
CA GLU A 223 7.24 -8.16 -8.14
C GLU A 223 6.03 -8.37 -9.04
N LYS A 224 6.26 -8.36 -10.36
CA LYS A 224 5.25 -8.67 -11.37
C LYS A 224 5.14 -10.18 -11.57
N GLY A 225 3.90 -10.68 -11.60
CA GLY A 225 3.60 -12.06 -11.96
C GLY A 225 2.21 -12.17 -12.57
N ASN A 226 2.10 -12.78 -13.77
CA ASN A 226 0.82 -13.08 -14.44
C ASN A 226 -0.21 -11.92 -14.39
N ASP A 227 0.20 -10.72 -14.86
CA ASP A 227 -0.60 -9.48 -14.91
C ASP A 227 -0.98 -8.88 -13.53
N LYS A 228 -0.46 -9.42 -12.44
CA LYS A 228 -0.61 -8.93 -11.08
C LYS A 228 0.74 -8.48 -10.50
N ILE A 229 0.67 -7.77 -9.39
CA ILE A 229 1.84 -7.41 -8.59
C ILE A 229 1.70 -8.03 -7.21
N TYR A 230 2.82 -8.40 -6.60
CA TYR A 230 2.87 -9.03 -5.29
C TYR A 230 3.98 -8.43 -4.45
N ILE A 231 3.69 -8.22 -3.17
CA ILE A 231 4.69 -7.78 -2.21
C ILE A 231 5.68 -8.92 -1.91
N THR A 232 6.98 -8.59 -1.93
CA THR A 232 8.02 -9.57 -1.62
C THR A 232 8.90 -9.14 -0.46
N LYS A 233 8.96 -7.81 -0.16
CA LYS A 233 9.81 -7.26 0.89
C LYS A 233 9.25 -5.93 1.40
N VAL A 234 9.48 -5.64 2.69
CA VAL A 234 9.25 -4.34 3.35
C VAL A 234 10.44 -3.99 4.24
N GLU A 235 10.98 -2.79 4.07
CA GLU A 235 12.10 -2.23 4.84
C GLU A 235 11.73 -0.98 5.63
#